data_4fdb2dbccccfdf2a2226af8b5702801a
#
_entry.id   4fdb2dbccccfdf2a2226af8b5702801a
#
_cell.length_a   1.000
_cell.length_b   1.000
_cell.length_c   1.000
_cell.angle_alpha   90.00
_cell.angle_beta   90.00
_cell.angle_gamma   90.00
#
_symmetry.space_group_name_H-M   'P 1'
#
loop_
_entity.id
_entity.type
_entity.pdbx_description
1 polymer ?
#
loop_
_entity_poly.entity_id
_entity_poly.type
_entity_poly.pdbx_seq_one_letter_code
_entity_poly.pdbx_strand_id
1 'polypeptide(L)'
;SLKITGDRPGITEYLSNQKITPYDRNIYSLQFPEFESALKEKIAENCLLLDSCENTLKNESEKFIKLERARIKYLFAPALLNYPKVHGEEDLEKIRDDYYTTIKNWIEEDKDYLNLNEYQEFISRACATLAFQKKGIPTTYYENILEQMYYLDQNFKQEDVKQGFISLWANEYVQNNGIKQIYELNKFTREKLTDKKLLTRYEQIYDVGSELPQATRR
;
A
#
# COMPACT_ATOMS: atom_id res chain seq x y z
N SER A 1 -27.93 17.41 21.92
CA SER A 1 -26.95 17.04 20.89
C SER A 1 -25.80 18.04 20.90
N LEU A 2 -24.58 17.54 20.94
CA LEU A 2 -23.36 18.37 20.77
C LEU A 2 -23.39 18.94 19.35
N LYS A 3 -23.34 20.27 19.22
CA LYS A 3 -23.20 20.92 17.92
C LYS A 3 -21.71 21.01 17.59
N ILE A 4 -21.28 20.31 16.55
CA ILE A 4 -19.91 20.38 16.04
C ILE A 4 -19.78 21.67 15.24
N THR A 5 -18.83 22.53 15.62
CA THR A 5 -18.54 23.82 14.96
C THR A 5 -17.05 23.82 14.54
N GLY A 6 -16.74 24.42 13.39
CA GLY A 6 -15.38 24.51 12.84
C GLY A 6 -15.44 24.72 11.33
N ASP A 7 -14.28 24.70 10.69
CA ASP A 7 -14.17 24.93 9.24
C ASP A 7 -14.77 23.79 8.40
N ARG A 8 -14.85 22.58 8.96
CA ARG A 8 -15.35 21.36 8.29
C ARG A 8 -16.17 20.51 9.26
N PRO A 9 -17.35 20.98 9.70
CA PRO A 9 -18.14 20.27 10.70
C PRO A 9 -18.65 18.91 10.22
N GLY A 10 -19.00 18.77 8.94
CA GLY A 10 -19.46 17.50 8.36
C GLY A 10 -18.40 16.42 8.37
N ILE A 11 -17.16 16.75 8.00
CA ILE A 11 -16.03 15.81 8.07
C ILE A 11 -15.77 15.39 9.51
N THR A 12 -15.78 16.33 10.46
CA THR A 12 -15.58 16.04 11.88
C THR A 12 -16.67 15.14 12.42
N GLU A 13 -17.93 15.41 12.06
CA GLU A 13 -19.08 14.59 12.46
C GLU A 13 -18.99 13.17 11.87
N TYR A 14 -18.65 13.05 10.58
CA TYR A 14 -18.43 11.77 9.93
C TYR A 14 -17.35 10.94 10.68
N LEU A 15 -16.16 11.52 10.90
CA LEU A 15 -15.06 10.84 11.58
C LEU A 15 -15.40 10.41 13.01
N SER A 16 -16.24 11.19 13.71
CA SER A 16 -16.69 10.87 15.06
C SER A 16 -17.68 9.70 15.10
N ASN A 17 -18.42 9.50 14.03
CA ASN A 17 -19.46 8.47 13.92
C ASN A 17 -19.00 7.23 13.15
N GLN A 18 -17.87 7.31 12.44
CA GLN A 18 -17.35 6.20 11.67
C GLN A 18 -16.96 5.03 12.59
N LYS A 19 -17.44 3.86 12.23
CA LYS A 19 -17.06 2.60 12.86
C LYS A 19 -16.70 1.60 11.78
N ILE A 20 -15.45 1.17 11.77
CA ILE A 20 -15.01 0.12 10.88
C ILE A 20 -15.40 -1.23 11.47
N THR A 21 -16.22 -1.96 10.76
CA THR A 21 -16.64 -3.31 11.11
C THR A 21 -15.71 -4.31 10.43
N PRO A 22 -14.94 -5.11 11.19
CA PRO A 22 -14.04 -6.10 10.61
C PRO A 22 -14.83 -7.18 9.84
N TYR A 23 -14.15 -7.86 8.91
CA TYR A 23 -14.72 -9.05 8.28
C TYR A 23 -14.63 -10.26 9.23
N ASP A 24 -15.56 -11.20 9.07
CA ASP A 24 -15.47 -12.49 9.73
C ASP A 24 -14.34 -13.31 9.09
N ARG A 25 -13.48 -13.90 9.92
CA ARG A 25 -12.39 -14.76 9.44
C ARG A 25 -12.88 -15.98 8.66
N ASN A 26 -14.13 -16.36 8.83
CA ASN A 26 -14.76 -17.44 8.09
C ASN A 26 -14.79 -17.19 6.57
N ILE A 27 -14.63 -15.95 6.10
CA ILE A 27 -14.54 -15.69 4.65
C ILE A 27 -13.37 -16.46 4.00
N TYR A 28 -12.31 -16.76 4.74
CA TYR A 28 -11.18 -17.53 4.23
C TYR A 28 -11.50 -19.02 3.95
N SER A 29 -12.63 -19.53 4.41
CA SER A 29 -13.10 -20.87 4.04
C SER A 29 -13.80 -20.91 2.67
N LEU A 30 -14.13 -19.74 2.11
CA LEU A 30 -14.76 -19.61 0.80
C LEU A 30 -13.76 -19.89 -0.33
N GLN A 31 -14.25 -20.37 -1.48
CA GLN A 31 -13.45 -20.41 -2.69
C GLN A 31 -13.08 -18.99 -3.12
N PHE A 32 -12.01 -18.85 -3.92
CA PHE A 32 -11.41 -17.54 -4.19
C PHE A 32 -12.38 -16.50 -4.77
N PRO A 33 -13.25 -16.81 -5.77
CA PRO A 33 -14.21 -15.82 -6.29
C PRO A 33 -15.22 -15.34 -5.25
N GLU A 34 -15.74 -16.27 -4.43
CA GLU A 34 -16.69 -15.98 -3.36
C GLU A 34 -16.00 -15.18 -2.22
N PHE A 35 -14.75 -15.53 -1.92
CA PHE A 35 -13.92 -14.76 -0.97
C PHE A 35 -13.74 -13.31 -1.42
N GLU A 36 -13.38 -13.09 -2.69
CA GLU A 36 -13.22 -11.72 -3.22
C GLU A 36 -14.54 -10.95 -3.18
N SER A 37 -15.66 -11.60 -3.52
CA SER A 37 -17.00 -10.99 -3.44
C SER A 37 -17.36 -10.59 -2.01
N ALA A 38 -17.17 -11.49 -1.05
CA ALA A 38 -17.42 -11.21 0.37
C ALA A 38 -16.54 -10.05 0.89
N LEU A 39 -15.30 -9.96 0.43
CA LEU A 39 -14.40 -8.86 0.79
C LEU A 39 -14.89 -7.52 0.21
N LYS A 40 -15.34 -7.50 -1.04
CA LYS A 40 -15.94 -6.31 -1.68
C LYS A 40 -17.22 -5.86 -1.00
N GLU A 41 -18.10 -6.80 -0.64
CA GLU A 41 -19.32 -6.51 0.13
C GLU A 41 -19.00 -5.87 1.47
N LYS A 42 -17.97 -6.38 2.16
CA LYS A 42 -17.53 -5.83 3.43
C LYS A 42 -16.97 -4.40 3.31
N ILE A 43 -16.25 -4.12 2.23
CA ILE A 43 -15.78 -2.77 1.92
C ILE A 43 -16.99 -1.85 1.67
N ALA A 44 -17.95 -2.29 0.85
CA ALA A 44 -19.15 -1.52 0.57
C ALA A 44 -19.97 -1.24 1.85
N GLU A 45 -20.13 -2.22 2.74
CA GLU A 45 -20.78 -2.04 4.04
C GLU A 45 -20.10 -0.94 4.88
N ASN A 46 -18.77 -0.92 4.92
CA ASN A 46 -18.01 0.09 5.64
C ASN A 46 -18.03 1.47 4.96
N CYS A 47 -18.41 1.56 3.69
CA CYS A 47 -18.63 2.82 2.97
C CYS A 47 -20.03 3.40 3.15
N LEU A 48 -21.02 2.68 3.70
CA LEU A 48 -22.42 3.14 3.81
C LEU A 48 -22.56 4.48 4.52
N LEU A 49 -21.82 4.70 5.61
CA LEU A 49 -21.86 5.99 6.30
C LEU A 49 -21.29 7.12 5.42
N LEU A 50 -20.18 6.86 4.73
CA LEU A 50 -19.57 7.81 3.79
C LEU A 50 -20.56 8.17 2.68
N ASP A 51 -21.23 7.18 2.11
CA ASP A 51 -22.22 7.34 1.04
C ASP A 51 -23.43 8.13 1.51
N SER A 52 -23.91 7.86 2.74
CA SER A 52 -25.05 8.59 3.33
C SER A 52 -24.75 10.07 3.61
N CYS A 53 -23.48 10.40 3.86
CA CYS A 53 -23.02 11.76 4.14
C CYS A 53 -22.44 12.46 2.89
N GLU A 54 -22.37 11.80 1.74
CA GLU A 54 -21.61 12.25 0.56
C GLU A 54 -21.92 13.69 0.15
N ASN A 55 -23.19 14.07 0.09
CA ASN A 55 -23.60 15.43 -0.30
C ASN A 55 -23.08 16.51 0.67
N THR A 56 -23.09 16.24 1.97
CA THR A 56 -22.56 17.16 2.97
C THR A 56 -21.05 17.25 2.90
N LEU A 57 -20.38 16.10 2.78
CA LEU A 57 -18.92 16.00 2.72
C LEU A 57 -18.36 16.60 1.43
N LYS A 58 -19.05 16.44 0.30
CA LYS A 58 -18.65 16.98 -1.00
C LYS A 58 -18.56 18.51 -0.99
N ASN A 59 -19.46 19.17 -0.28
CA ASN A 59 -19.43 20.62 -0.12
C ASN A 59 -18.21 21.10 0.69
N GLU A 60 -17.66 20.24 1.55
CA GLU A 60 -16.48 20.56 2.36
C GLU A 60 -15.19 20.11 1.68
N SER A 61 -15.15 18.91 1.08
CA SER A 61 -14.00 18.40 0.37
C SER A 61 -14.30 17.12 -0.44
N GLU A 62 -14.36 17.23 -1.76
CA GLU A 62 -14.40 16.04 -2.66
C GLU A 62 -13.16 15.14 -2.49
N LYS A 63 -12.01 15.75 -2.26
CA LYS A 63 -10.76 15.01 -2.03
C LYS A 63 -10.86 14.14 -0.78
N PHE A 64 -11.52 14.59 0.28
CA PHE A 64 -11.72 13.80 1.50
C PHE A 64 -12.50 12.51 1.19
N ILE A 65 -13.60 12.61 0.44
CA ILE A 65 -14.43 11.45 0.08
C ILE A 65 -13.60 10.43 -0.70
N LYS A 66 -12.85 10.90 -1.70
CA LYS A 66 -11.96 10.05 -2.51
C LYS A 66 -10.95 9.30 -1.63
N LEU A 67 -10.25 10.02 -0.77
CA LEU A 67 -9.23 9.47 0.11
C LEU A 67 -9.79 8.51 1.13
N GLU A 68 -10.95 8.83 1.72
CA GLU A 68 -11.58 7.99 2.72
C GLU A 68 -12.10 6.68 2.13
N ARG A 69 -12.68 6.72 0.93
CA ARG A 69 -13.09 5.53 0.20
C ARG A 69 -11.89 4.63 -0.13
N ALA A 70 -10.77 5.23 -0.57
CA ALA A 70 -9.53 4.51 -0.81
C ALA A 70 -8.96 3.92 0.49
N ARG A 71 -8.94 4.69 1.59
CA ARG A 71 -8.50 4.22 2.90
C ARG A 71 -9.28 2.99 3.36
N ILE A 72 -10.62 3.04 3.27
CA ILE A 72 -11.48 1.90 3.63
C ILE A 72 -11.14 0.70 2.74
N LYS A 73 -11.06 0.87 1.42
CA LYS A 73 -10.70 -0.21 0.50
C LYS A 73 -9.38 -0.86 0.90
N TYR A 74 -8.34 -0.06 1.07
CA TYR A 74 -6.98 -0.57 1.33
C TYR A 74 -6.78 -1.07 2.76
N LEU A 75 -7.63 -0.71 3.70
CA LEU A 75 -7.66 -1.32 5.04
C LEU A 75 -8.02 -2.82 4.96
N PHE A 76 -8.88 -3.21 4.02
CA PHE A 76 -9.30 -4.61 3.83
C PHE A 76 -8.47 -5.36 2.78
N ALA A 77 -7.83 -4.67 1.86
CA ALA A 77 -7.08 -5.27 0.76
C ALA A 77 -5.96 -6.27 1.19
N PRO A 78 -5.27 -6.11 2.35
CA PRO A 78 -4.32 -7.11 2.81
C PRO A 78 -4.91 -8.51 3.04
N ALA A 79 -6.23 -8.62 3.26
CA ALA A 79 -6.90 -9.92 3.35
C ALA A 79 -6.74 -10.74 2.07
N LEU A 80 -6.80 -10.10 0.91
CA LEU A 80 -6.54 -10.74 -0.38
C LEU A 80 -5.16 -11.39 -0.42
N LEU A 81 -4.12 -10.67 0.04
CA LEU A 81 -2.75 -11.15 0.03
C LEU A 81 -2.49 -12.26 1.07
N ASN A 82 -3.34 -12.36 2.09
CA ASN A 82 -3.27 -13.41 3.11
C ASN A 82 -4.02 -14.69 2.70
N TYR A 83 -4.87 -14.63 1.67
CA TYR A 83 -5.75 -15.74 1.28
C TYR A 83 -4.99 -17.07 1.08
N PRO A 84 -3.89 -17.14 0.29
CA PRO A 84 -3.21 -18.41 0.07
C PRO A 84 -2.66 -19.03 1.35
N LYS A 85 -2.14 -18.20 2.26
CA LYS A 85 -1.55 -18.66 3.53
C LYS A 85 -2.62 -19.25 4.46
N VAL A 86 -3.84 -18.73 4.42
CA VAL A 86 -4.93 -19.14 5.33
C VAL A 86 -5.77 -20.26 4.74
N HIS A 87 -6.01 -20.21 3.42
CA HIS A 87 -6.83 -21.20 2.72
C HIS A 87 -6.08 -22.51 2.40
N GLY A 88 -4.75 -22.41 2.16
CA GLY A 88 -3.86 -23.53 1.84
C GLY A 88 -3.10 -23.32 0.52
N GLU A 89 -1.81 -23.65 0.52
CA GLU A 89 -0.94 -23.44 -0.65
C GLU A 89 -1.29 -24.35 -1.83
N GLU A 90 -1.81 -25.55 -1.57
CA GLU A 90 -2.22 -26.49 -2.64
C GLU A 90 -3.36 -25.94 -3.51
N ASP A 91 -4.24 -25.12 -2.95
CA ASP A 91 -5.30 -24.48 -3.67
C ASP A 91 -4.84 -23.28 -4.49
N LEU A 92 -3.73 -22.65 -4.11
CA LEU A 92 -3.15 -21.52 -4.86
C LEU A 92 -2.77 -21.92 -6.30
N GLU A 93 -2.24 -23.12 -6.52
CA GLU A 93 -1.90 -23.58 -7.87
C GLU A 93 -3.12 -23.69 -8.79
N LYS A 94 -4.30 -24.01 -8.23
CA LYS A 94 -5.57 -24.10 -9.00
C LYS A 94 -6.12 -22.72 -9.37
N ILE A 95 -5.90 -21.71 -8.53
CA ILE A 95 -6.45 -20.34 -8.70
C ILE A 95 -5.40 -19.34 -9.14
N ARG A 96 -4.19 -19.81 -9.43
CA ARG A 96 -2.98 -18.98 -9.58
C ARG A 96 -3.20 -17.77 -10.50
N ASP A 97 -3.68 -17.97 -11.69
CA ASP A 97 -3.83 -16.90 -12.67
C ASP A 97 -4.92 -15.91 -12.26
N ASP A 98 -6.03 -16.39 -11.74
CA ASP A 98 -7.13 -15.54 -11.24
C ASP A 98 -6.68 -14.74 -10.01
N TYR A 99 -5.98 -15.38 -9.08
CA TYR A 99 -5.46 -14.74 -7.88
C TYR A 99 -4.53 -13.56 -8.21
N TYR A 100 -3.51 -13.79 -9.05
CA TYR A 100 -2.57 -12.73 -9.41
C TYR A 100 -3.21 -11.64 -10.28
N THR A 101 -4.16 -12.00 -11.13
CA THR A 101 -4.95 -11.04 -11.91
C THR A 101 -5.78 -10.16 -11.00
N THR A 102 -6.43 -10.75 -10.01
CA THR A 102 -7.21 -10.00 -9.01
C THR A 102 -6.33 -9.04 -8.23
N ILE A 103 -5.15 -9.44 -7.75
CA ILE A 103 -4.22 -8.50 -7.08
C ILE A 103 -3.91 -7.31 -7.97
N LYS A 104 -3.58 -7.53 -9.25
CA LYS A 104 -3.30 -6.45 -10.20
C LYS A 104 -4.52 -5.51 -10.37
N ASN A 105 -5.72 -6.06 -10.44
CA ASN A 105 -6.95 -5.28 -10.61
C ASN A 105 -7.31 -4.45 -9.36
N TRP A 106 -6.81 -4.82 -8.18
CA TRP A 106 -7.01 -4.06 -6.95
C TRP A 106 -6.03 -2.88 -6.81
N ILE A 107 -4.94 -2.87 -7.57
CA ILE A 107 -3.97 -1.77 -7.59
C ILE A 107 -4.58 -0.60 -8.36
N GLU A 108 -4.72 0.55 -7.70
CA GLU A 108 -5.06 1.83 -8.31
C GLU A 108 -3.84 2.73 -8.25
N GLU A 109 -3.39 3.19 -9.41
CA GLU A 109 -2.25 4.08 -9.50
C GLU A 109 -2.70 5.55 -9.35
N ASP A 110 -2.89 6.00 -8.12
CA ASP A 110 -3.31 7.37 -7.82
C ASP A 110 -2.34 8.04 -6.83
N LYS A 111 -1.74 9.15 -7.25
CA LYS A 111 -0.79 9.90 -6.43
C LYS A 111 -1.39 10.48 -5.16
N ASP A 112 -2.68 10.74 -5.14
CA ASP A 112 -3.36 11.24 -3.95
C ASP A 112 -3.35 10.21 -2.81
N TYR A 113 -3.24 8.92 -3.14
CA TYR A 113 -3.21 7.82 -2.17
C TYR A 113 -1.84 7.60 -1.53
N LEU A 114 -0.77 8.21 -2.06
CA LEU A 114 0.61 8.01 -1.56
C LEU A 114 0.80 8.33 -0.08
N ASN A 115 -0.06 9.13 0.52
CA ASN A 115 -0.01 9.46 1.96
C ASN A 115 -0.94 8.57 2.83
N LEU A 116 -1.63 7.59 2.26
CA LEU A 116 -2.43 6.64 3.00
C LEU A 116 -1.58 5.44 3.39
N ASN A 117 -1.42 5.19 4.68
CA ASN A 117 -0.63 4.05 5.18
C ASN A 117 -1.18 2.72 4.68
N GLU A 118 -2.50 2.57 4.63
CA GLU A 118 -3.19 1.37 4.16
C GLU A 118 -2.88 1.08 2.68
N TYR A 119 -2.81 2.14 1.86
CA TYR A 119 -2.40 2.02 0.46
C TYR A 119 -0.93 1.63 0.32
N GLN A 120 -0.04 2.30 1.07
CA GLN A 120 1.40 1.99 1.05
C GLN A 120 1.65 0.54 1.45
N GLU A 121 1.01 0.05 2.51
CA GLU A 121 1.12 -1.34 2.96
C GLU A 121 0.65 -2.31 1.87
N PHE A 122 -0.54 -2.07 1.31
CA PHE A 122 -1.08 -2.95 0.27
C PHE A 122 -0.17 -2.98 -0.95
N ILE A 123 0.24 -1.83 -1.50
CA ILE A 123 1.09 -1.77 -2.71
C ILE A 123 2.44 -2.44 -2.47
N SER A 124 3.08 -2.20 -1.33
CA SER A 124 4.36 -2.84 -1.00
C SER A 124 4.23 -4.37 -1.01
N ARG A 125 3.21 -4.90 -0.34
CA ARG A 125 2.97 -6.35 -0.28
C ARG A 125 2.50 -6.93 -1.62
N ALA A 126 1.67 -6.20 -2.37
CA ALA A 126 1.21 -6.62 -3.69
C ALA A 126 2.39 -6.69 -4.68
N CYS A 127 3.25 -5.67 -4.71
CA CYS A 127 4.46 -5.68 -5.54
C CYS A 127 5.39 -6.85 -5.19
N ALA A 128 5.61 -7.13 -3.89
CA ALA A 128 6.36 -8.31 -3.46
C ALA A 128 5.71 -9.60 -3.98
N THR A 129 4.42 -9.81 -3.72
CA THR A 129 3.69 -11.00 -4.14
C THR A 129 3.77 -11.23 -5.65
N LEU A 130 3.60 -10.15 -6.43
CA LEU A 130 3.65 -10.23 -7.90
C LEU A 130 5.06 -10.38 -8.47
N ALA A 131 6.07 -9.78 -7.83
CA ALA A 131 7.48 -9.94 -8.22
C ALA A 131 7.95 -11.39 -8.04
N PHE A 132 7.53 -12.03 -6.96
CA PHE A 132 7.95 -13.40 -6.62
C PHE A 132 7.11 -14.50 -7.27
N GLN A 133 6.03 -14.16 -7.96
CA GLN A 133 5.22 -15.12 -8.71
C GLN A 133 6.05 -16.08 -9.59
N LYS A 134 7.17 -15.57 -10.17
CA LYS A 134 8.03 -16.32 -11.10
C LYS A 134 9.41 -16.64 -10.54
N LYS A 135 9.85 -15.97 -9.48
CA LYS A 135 11.25 -16.01 -9.00
C LYS A 135 11.43 -16.75 -7.68
N GLY A 136 10.33 -17.14 -7.02
CA GLY A 136 10.40 -17.69 -5.67
C GLY A 136 10.59 -16.62 -4.59
N ILE A 137 10.55 -17.05 -3.32
CA ILE A 137 10.62 -16.14 -2.16
C ILE A 137 12.06 -15.62 -2.01
N PRO A 138 12.25 -14.30 -1.80
CA PRO A 138 13.57 -13.72 -1.58
C PRO A 138 14.18 -14.25 -0.28
N THR A 139 15.50 -14.40 -0.26
CA THR A 139 16.21 -14.86 0.92
C THR A 139 16.52 -13.74 1.91
N THR A 140 16.54 -12.49 1.44
CA THR A 140 16.86 -11.32 2.25
C THR A 140 15.86 -10.19 2.07
N TYR A 141 15.76 -9.32 3.09
CA TYR A 141 14.95 -8.10 2.99
C TYR A 141 15.45 -7.16 1.88
N TYR A 142 16.75 -7.13 1.64
CA TYR A 142 17.36 -6.34 0.57
C TYR A 142 16.88 -6.79 -0.82
N GLU A 143 16.94 -8.09 -1.10
CA GLU A 143 16.42 -8.65 -2.36
C GLU A 143 14.92 -8.37 -2.52
N ASN A 144 14.16 -8.49 -1.43
CA ASN A 144 12.73 -8.20 -1.44
C ASN A 144 12.44 -6.76 -1.89
N ILE A 145 13.13 -5.77 -1.31
CA ILE A 145 12.95 -4.36 -1.68
C ILE A 145 13.35 -4.11 -3.14
N LEU A 146 14.47 -4.64 -3.58
CA LEU A 146 14.91 -4.49 -4.99
C LEU A 146 13.90 -5.08 -5.97
N GLU A 147 13.41 -6.28 -5.73
CA GLU A 147 12.43 -6.92 -6.60
C GLU A 147 11.08 -6.15 -6.62
N GLN A 148 10.65 -5.61 -5.48
CA GLN A 148 9.49 -4.72 -5.44
C GLN A 148 9.71 -3.48 -6.30
N MET A 149 10.88 -2.84 -6.20
CA MET A 149 11.21 -1.65 -6.98
C MET A 149 11.28 -1.95 -8.49
N TYR A 150 11.88 -3.06 -8.88
CA TYR A 150 11.90 -3.51 -10.28
C TYR A 150 10.51 -3.83 -10.80
N TYR A 151 9.69 -4.53 -10.02
CA TYR A 151 8.32 -4.82 -10.40
C TYR A 151 7.51 -3.55 -10.62
N LEU A 152 7.60 -2.61 -9.68
CA LEU A 152 6.92 -1.31 -9.75
C LEU A 152 7.32 -0.55 -11.02
N ASP A 153 8.63 -0.38 -11.26
CA ASP A 153 9.16 0.34 -12.42
C ASP A 153 8.68 -0.24 -13.75
N GLN A 154 8.63 -1.56 -13.86
CA GLN A 154 8.26 -2.27 -15.08
C GLN A 154 6.75 -2.33 -15.34
N ASN A 155 5.92 -2.30 -14.30
CA ASN A 155 4.50 -2.60 -14.43
C ASN A 155 3.57 -1.42 -14.15
N PHE A 156 4.01 -0.41 -13.38
CA PHE A 156 3.21 0.78 -13.12
C PHE A 156 3.38 1.80 -14.25
N LYS A 157 2.31 2.56 -14.51
CA LYS A 157 2.24 3.55 -15.60
C LYS A 157 2.32 4.99 -15.10
N GLN A 158 1.80 5.23 -13.88
CA GLN A 158 1.74 6.58 -13.31
C GLN A 158 3.08 6.95 -12.67
N GLU A 159 3.78 7.89 -13.31
CA GLU A 159 5.13 8.28 -12.90
C GLU A 159 5.17 8.83 -11.46
N ASP A 160 4.21 9.67 -11.09
CA ASP A 160 4.13 10.22 -9.71
C ASP A 160 4.03 9.10 -8.66
N VAL A 161 3.31 8.01 -8.97
CA VAL A 161 3.17 6.86 -8.07
C VAL A 161 4.48 6.08 -7.99
N LYS A 162 5.13 5.83 -9.13
CA LYS A 162 6.45 5.18 -9.16
C LYS A 162 7.48 5.96 -8.35
N GLN A 163 7.62 7.26 -8.60
CA GLN A 163 8.53 8.14 -7.89
C GLN A 163 8.28 8.11 -6.37
N GLY A 164 7.00 8.17 -5.98
CA GLY A 164 6.60 8.11 -4.58
C GLY A 164 7.06 6.83 -3.88
N PHE A 165 6.80 5.66 -4.47
CA PHE A 165 7.17 4.37 -3.87
C PHE A 165 8.67 4.08 -3.93
N ILE A 166 9.36 4.42 -5.02
CA ILE A 166 10.83 4.29 -5.10
C ILE A 166 11.48 5.10 -3.98
N SER A 167 11.04 6.35 -3.80
CA SER A 167 11.54 7.20 -2.72
C SER A 167 11.21 6.64 -1.34
N LEU A 168 9.98 6.19 -1.12
CA LEU A 168 9.53 5.64 0.16
C LEU A 168 10.41 4.45 0.56
N TRP A 169 10.48 3.43 -0.29
CA TRP A 169 11.19 2.19 0.01
C TRP A 169 12.70 2.36 0.13
N ALA A 170 13.31 3.20 -0.73
CA ALA A 170 14.73 3.49 -0.63
C ALA A 170 15.09 4.21 0.66
N ASN A 171 14.31 5.25 1.03
CA ASN A 171 14.51 5.99 2.27
C ASN A 171 14.33 5.11 3.50
N GLU A 172 13.26 4.31 3.52
CA GLU A 172 12.96 3.40 4.62
C GLU A 172 14.04 2.33 4.79
N TYR A 173 14.53 1.79 3.67
CA TYR A 173 15.63 0.82 3.71
C TYR A 173 16.90 1.44 4.30
N VAL A 174 17.34 2.61 3.80
CA VAL A 174 18.55 3.27 4.27
C VAL A 174 18.46 3.65 5.75
N GLN A 175 17.30 4.18 6.18
CA GLN A 175 17.08 4.56 7.58
C GLN A 175 17.14 3.36 8.55
N ASN A 176 16.60 2.22 8.15
CA ASN A 176 16.48 1.05 9.02
C ASN A 176 17.68 0.09 8.94
N ASN A 177 18.37 0.02 7.78
CA ASN A 177 19.43 -0.95 7.53
C ASN A 177 20.79 -0.32 7.24
N GLY A 178 20.84 1.00 7.04
CA GLY A 178 22.06 1.72 6.68
C GLY A 178 22.43 1.56 5.21
N ILE A 179 23.65 1.98 4.87
CA ILE A 179 24.12 2.06 3.48
C ILE A 179 25.11 0.96 3.09
N LYS A 180 25.36 -0.02 3.97
CA LYS A 180 26.34 -1.06 3.70
C LYS A 180 25.81 -2.04 2.66
N GLN A 181 26.59 -2.27 1.59
CA GLN A 181 26.29 -3.23 0.52
C GLN A 181 24.98 -2.97 -0.24
N ILE A 182 24.56 -1.69 -0.39
CA ILE A 182 23.33 -1.30 -1.09
C ILE A 182 23.58 -0.70 -2.48
N TYR A 183 24.66 -1.12 -3.15
CA TYR A 183 25.06 -0.54 -4.43
C TYR A 183 23.94 -0.54 -5.47
N GLU A 184 23.27 -1.65 -5.67
CA GLU A 184 22.20 -1.77 -6.68
C GLU A 184 20.98 -0.91 -6.32
N LEU A 185 20.58 -0.88 -5.03
CA LEU A 185 19.49 -0.03 -4.57
C LEU A 185 19.83 1.44 -4.77
N ASN A 186 21.02 1.87 -4.39
CA ASN A 186 21.46 3.25 -4.56
C ASN A 186 21.53 3.65 -6.03
N LYS A 187 22.10 2.79 -6.89
CA LYS A 187 22.16 3.01 -8.33
C LYS A 187 20.76 3.13 -8.92
N PHE A 188 19.89 2.16 -8.66
CA PHE A 188 18.52 2.15 -9.17
C PHE A 188 17.75 3.40 -8.72
N THR A 189 17.84 3.76 -7.42
CA THR A 189 17.15 4.92 -6.88
C THR A 189 17.60 6.22 -7.57
N ARG A 190 18.90 6.43 -7.75
CA ARG A 190 19.45 7.62 -8.43
C ARG A 190 19.10 7.68 -9.91
N GLU A 191 19.03 6.55 -10.59
CA GLU A 191 18.64 6.48 -12.00
C GLU A 191 17.15 6.72 -12.21
N LYS A 192 16.31 6.29 -11.27
CA LYS A 192 14.85 6.32 -11.41
C LYS A 192 14.17 7.51 -10.76
N LEU A 193 14.73 8.10 -9.70
CA LEU A 193 14.17 9.32 -9.12
C LEU A 193 14.52 10.53 -9.97
N THR A 194 13.53 11.00 -10.75
CA THR A 194 13.61 12.21 -11.57
C THR A 194 13.02 13.43 -10.86
N ASP A 195 12.14 13.24 -9.87
CA ASP A 195 11.67 14.32 -9.00
C ASP A 195 12.82 14.80 -8.11
N LYS A 196 13.22 16.07 -8.33
CA LYS A 196 14.37 16.68 -7.62
C LYS A 196 14.20 16.72 -6.10
N LYS A 197 12.96 16.90 -5.60
CA LYS A 197 12.71 16.96 -4.15
C LYS A 197 12.88 15.59 -3.52
N LEU A 198 12.34 14.56 -4.17
CA LEU A 198 12.47 13.18 -3.70
C LEU A 198 13.91 12.71 -3.77
N LEU A 199 14.62 13.01 -4.85
CA LEU A 199 16.04 12.68 -5.00
C LEU A 199 16.91 13.39 -3.94
N THR A 200 16.72 14.71 -3.76
CA THR A 200 17.46 15.47 -2.74
C THR A 200 17.22 14.90 -1.34
N ARG A 201 15.97 14.53 -1.02
CA ARG A 201 15.64 13.90 0.26
C ARG A 201 16.36 12.55 0.43
N TYR A 202 16.38 11.73 -0.60
CA TYR A 202 17.10 10.46 -0.56
C TYR A 202 18.60 10.67 -0.35
N GLU A 203 19.22 11.62 -1.06
CA GLU A 203 20.64 11.95 -0.93
C GLU A 203 20.99 12.41 0.50
N GLN A 204 20.19 13.29 1.09
CA GLN A 204 20.36 13.69 2.48
C GLN A 204 20.33 12.52 3.46
N ILE A 205 19.38 11.59 3.29
CA ILE A 205 19.28 10.39 4.15
C ILE A 205 20.49 9.48 3.94
N TYR A 206 20.92 9.30 2.70
CA TYR A 206 22.06 8.48 2.33
C TYR A 206 23.36 9.05 2.92
N ASP A 207 23.57 10.36 2.82
CA ASP A 207 24.79 11.04 3.32
C ASP A 207 24.86 10.97 4.85
N VAL A 208 23.76 11.22 5.56
CA VAL A 208 23.69 11.02 7.02
C VAL A 208 24.02 9.57 7.39
N GLY A 209 23.53 8.60 6.65
CA GLY A 209 23.87 7.19 6.83
C GLY A 209 25.37 6.90 6.63
N SER A 210 26.06 7.68 5.77
CA SER A 210 27.49 7.53 5.50
C SER A 210 28.38 8.15 6.59
N GLU A 211 27.91 9.18 7.28
CA GLU A 211 28.67 9.91 8.33
C GLU A 211 28.57 9.25 9.71
N LEU A 212 27.53 8.45 9.95
CA LEU A 212 27.36 7.78 11.24
C LEU A 212 28.45 6.70 11.41
N PRO A 213 29.24 6.76 12.52
CA PRO A 213 30.17 5.67 12.84
C PRO A 213 29.38 4.36 12.86
N GLN A 214 29.88 3.35 12.14
CA GLN A 214 29.26 2.03 12.12
C GLN A 214 29.32 1.45 13.56
N ALA A 215 28.35 1.82 14.38
CA ALA A 215 28.18 1.20 15.68
C ALA A 215 27.92 -0.28 15.41
N THR A 216 28.86 -1.10 15.79
CA THR A 216 28.77 -2.57 15.78
C THR A 216 27.54 -2.97 16.57
N ARG A 217 26.41 -3.16 15.88
CA ARG A 217 25.26 -3.84 16.48
C ARG A 217 25.65 -5.31 16.59
N ARG A 218 25.98 -5.70 17.82
CA ARG A 218 26.12 -7.11 18.24
C ARG A 218 24.74 -7.76 18.28
#